data_913db6383186045b9549750c0b904fd0
#
_entry.id   913db6383186045b9549750c0b904fd0
#
_cell.length_a   1.000
_cell.length_b   1.000
_cell.length_c   1.000
_cell.angle_alpha   90.00
_cell.angle_beta   90.00
_cell.angle_gamma   90.00
#
_symmetry.space_group_name_H-M   'P 1'
#
loop_
_entity.id
_entity.type
_entity.pdbx_description
1 polymer ?
#
loop_
_entity_poly.entity_id
_entity_poly.type
_entity_poly.pdbx_seq_one_letter_code
_entity_poly.pdbx_strand_id
1 'polypeptide(L)'
;VDELCRAYDEEYDSSKRAAIVQEIDGIVFNEHPYVLGWYKPAERVCYWNKFGTPKWGANRTWDYKYMHYSWWVDPEKERLLDAARQDSSMRLETPPVENHFWTAYRYAELAGEL
;
A
#
# COMPACT_ATOMS: atom_id res chain seq x y z
N VAL A 1 -12.07 0.47 27.03
CA VAL A 1 -11.76 0.81 25.64
C VAL A 1 -11.87 2.30 25.42
N ASP A 2 -12.97 2.95 25.83
CA ASP A 2 -13.20 4.38 25.54
C ASP A 2 -12.14 5.32 26.14
N GLU A 3 -11.63 5.01 27.34
CA GLU A 3 -10.53 5.76 27.96
C GLU A 3 -9.23 5.60 27.18
N LEU A 4 -8.94 4.40 26.69
CA LEU A 4 -7.78 4.13 25.85
C LEU A 4 -7.88 4.82 24.50
N CYS A 5 -9.08 4.90 23.91
CA CYS A 5 -9.29 5.65 22.66
C CYS A 5 -9.01 7.16 22.87
N ARG A 6 -9.46 7.74 24.00
CA ARG A 6 -9.13 9.15 24.31
C ARG A 6 -7.64 9.35 24.54
N ALA A 7 -7.01 8.43 25.30
CA ALA A 7 -5.56 8.49 25.51
C ALA A 7 -4.77 8.38 24.19
N TYR A 8 -5.25 7.59 23.24
CA TYR A 8 -4.65 7.49 21.90
C TYR A 8 -4.77 8.81 21.13
N ASP A 9 -5.90 9.49 21.22
CA ASP A 9 -6.12 10.77 20.50
C ASP A 9 -5.24 11.89 21.07
N GLU A 10 -4.92 11.84 22.37
CA GLU A 10 -4.10 12.83 23.06
C GLU A 10 -2.59 12.54 23.01
N GLU A 11 -2.18 11.31 22.65
CA GLU A 11 -0.78 10.91 22.63
C GLU A 11 -0.15 11.16 21.26
N TYR A 12 1.00 11.83 21.21
CA TYR A 12 1.76 12.15 20.00
C TYR A 12 2.99 11.26 19.77
N ASP A 13 3.45 10.57 20.82
CA ASP A 13 4.56 9.63 20.70
C ASP A 13 4.10 8.33 20.02
N SER A 14 4.74 7.97 18.91
CA SER A 14 4.36 6.81 18.10
C SER A 14 4.48 5.48 18.85
N SER A 15 5.47 5.35 19.73
CA SER A 15 5.69 4.12 20.49
C SER A 15 4.61 3.95 21.57
N LYS A 16 4.23 5.03 22.23
CA LYS A 16 3.15 5.02 23.21
C LYS A 16 1.79 4.77 22.56
N ARG A 17 1.54 5.41 21.41
CA ARG A 17 0.33 5.13 20.60
C ARG A 17 0.23 3.66 20.23
N ALA A 18 1.34 3.06 19.78
CA ALA A 18 1.39 1.64 19.46
C ALA A 18 1.06 0.76 20.69
N ALA A 19 1.57 1.11 21.87
CA ALA A 19 1.26 0.39 23.11
C ALA A 19 -0.23 0.47 23.48
N ILE A 20 -0.84 1.66 23.36
CA ILE A 20 -2.28 1.84 23.59
C ILE A 20 -3.11 0.99 22.62
N VAL A 21 -2.76 0.97 21.34
CA VAL A 21 -3.46 0.15 20.34
C VAL A 21 -3.32 -1.34 20.65
N GLN A 22 -2.15 -1.80 21.09
CA GLN A 22 -1.95 -3.20 21.50
C GLN A 22 -2.81 -3.58 22.72
N GLU A 23 -2.98 -2.66 23.68
CA GLU A 23 -3.86 -2.88 24.83
C GLU A 23 -5.34 -2.95 24.40
N ILE A 24 -5.79 -2.05 23.54
CA ILE A 24 -7.15 -2.09 22.96
C ILE A 24 -7.37 -3.40 22.20
N ASP A 25 -6.42 -3.80 21.35
CA ASP A 25 -6.48 -5.04 20.59
C ASP A 25 -6.59 -6.27 21.48
N GLY A 26 -5.82 -6.32 22.58
CA GLY A 26 -5.90 -7.37 23.58
C GLY A 26 -7.27 -7.46 24.26
N ILE A 27 -7.88 -6.33 24.60
CA ILE A 27 -9.23 -6.29 25.21
C ILE A 27 -10.26 -6.80 24.18
N VAL A 28 -10.24 -6.26 22.97
CA VAL A 28 -11.17 -6.64 21.90
C VAL A 28 -11.03 -8.12 21.57
N PHE A 29 -9.80 -8.63 21.50
CA PHE A 29 -9.56 -10.05 21.25
C PHE A 29 -10.17 -10.94 22.32
N ASN A 30 -10.01 -10.60 23.60
CA ASN A 30 -10.53 -11.39 24.73
C ASN A 30 -12.06 -11.33 24.85
N GLU A 31 -12.70 -10.25 24.46
CA GLU A 31 -14.15 -10.11 24.46
C GLU A 31 -14.84 -10.87 23.30
N HIS A 32 -14.08 -11.30 22.31
CA HIS A 32 -14.55 -12.09 21.16
C HIS A 32 -15.77 -11.50 20.43
N PRO A 33 -15.83 -10.17 20.16
CA PRO A 33 -16.97 -9.58 19.46
C PRO A 33 -17.02 -10.00 17.97
N TYR A 34 -15.93 -10.59 17.45
CA TYR A 34 -15.80 -11.04 16.08
C TYR A 34 -15.28 -12.47 16.03
N VAL A 35 -15.74 -13.19 15.02
CA VAL A 35 -15.08 -14.43 14.58
C VAL A 35 -14.02 -14.04 13.55
N LEU A 36 -12.75 -14.15 13.91
CA LEU A 36 -11.64 -13.86 13.01
C LEU A 36 -11.55 -14.97 11.96
N GLY A 37 -11.91 -14.65 10.72
CA GLY A 37 -11.80 -15.55 9.58
C GLY A 37 -10.48 -15.35 8.84
N TRP A 38 -10.52 -14.61 7.75
CA TRP A 38 -9.35 -14.29 6.96
C TRP A 38 -9.38 -12.82 6.54
N TYR A 39 -8.24 -12.29 6.21
CA TYR A 39 -8.12 -10.97 5.59
C TYR A 39 -7.37 -11.09 4.26
N LYS A 40 -7.60 -10.14 3.39
CA LYS A 40 -6.88 -10.02 2.12
C LYS A 40 -5.58 -9.23 2.37
N PRO A 41 -4.40 -9.88 2.30
CA PRO A 41 -3.15 -9.20 2.64
C PRO A 41 -2.64 -8.28 1.52
N ALA A 42 -3.26 -8.32 0.33
CA ALA A 42 -2.85 -7.54 -0.82
C ALA A 42 -4.03 -7.18 -1.72
N GLU A 43 -3.95 -6.03 -2.36
CA GLU A 43 -4.86 -5.66 -3.44
C GLU A 43 -4.36 -6.23 -4.77
N ARG A 44 -5.28 -6.76 -5.57
CA ARG A 44 -5.00 -7.21 -6.93
C ARG A 44 -5.43 -6.11 -7.91
N VAL A 45 -4.49 -5.60 -8.66
CA VAL A 45 -4.74 -4.53 -9.64
C VAL A 45 -4.32 -5.01 -11.02
N CYS A 46 -5.19 -4.80 -12.00
CA CYS A 46 -4.91 -5.07 -13.39
C CYS A 46 -4.93 -3.74 -14.16
N TYR A 47 -3.87 -3.46 -14.88
CA TYR A 47 -3.74 -2.22 -15.64
C TYR A 47 -2.88 -2.41 -16.90
N TRP A 48 -3.05 -1.51 -17.87
CA TRP A 48 -2.17 -1.47 -19.02
C TRP A 48 -0.80 -0.90 -18.65
N ASN A 49 0.27 -1.49 -19.16
CA ASN A 49 1.65 -1.08 -18.89
C ASN A 49 2.01 0.23 -19.61
N LYS A 50 1.26 1.28 -19.36
CA LYS A 50 1.49 2.63 -19.85
C LYS A 50 1.62 3.67 -18.73
N PHE A 51 1.54 3.24 -17.49
CA PHE A 51 1.55 4.16 -16.35
C PHE A 51 2.93 4.25 -15.71
N GLY A 52 3.32 5.48 -15.39
CA GLY A 52 4.33 5.78 -14.42
C GLY A 52 3.72 5.82 -13.02
N THR A 53 4.48 5.40 -12.03
CA THR A 53 4.06 5.34 -10.64
C THR A 53 5.05 6.07 -9.75
N PRO A 54 4.62 6.68 -8.65
CA PRO A 54 5.56 7.22 -7.66
C PRO A 54 6.50 6.12 -7.15
N LYS A 55 7.71 6.49 -6.77
CA LYS A 55 8.71 5.56 -6.23
C LYS A 55 8.15 4.69 -5.11
N TRP A 56 7.31 5.27 -4.25
CA TRP A 56 6.70 4.61 -3.10
C TRP A 56 5.24 4.19 -3.34
N GLY A 57 4.78 4.26 -4.56
CA GLY A 57 3.70 3.59 -5.27
C GLY A 57 2.27 3.79 -4.79
N ALA A 58 1.97 3.67 -3.55
CA ALA A 58 0.60 3.71 -3.04
C ALA A 58 0.54 4.38 -1.67
N ASN A 59 -0.60 4.94 -1.34
CA ASN A 59 -0.81 5.45 0.00
C ASN A 59 -0.97 4.30 1.02
N ARG A 60 -0.87 4.65 2.29
CA ARG A 60 -0.89 3.71 3.40
C ARG A 60 -2.26 3.10 3.69
N THR A 61 -3.32 3.69 3.18
CA THR A 61 -4.71 3.30 3.45
C THR A 61 -5.26 2.24 2.50
N TRP A 62 -4.43 1.74 1.56
CA TRP A 62 -4.77 0.64 0.66
C TRP A 62 -6.06 0.82 -0.16
N ASP A 63 -6.45 2.05 -0.43
CA ASP A 63 -7.52 2.28 -1.37
C ASP A 63 -6.92 2.39 -2.78
N TYR A 64 -7.13 1.36 -3.62
CA TYR A 64 -6.73 1.35 -5.03
C TYR A 64 -7.21 2.59 -5.80
N LYS A 65 -8.24 3.26 -5.33
CA LYS A 65 -8.75 4.51 -5.91
C LYS A 65 -7.70 5.61 -5.94
N TYR A 66 -6.75 5.62 -5.00
CA TYR A 66 -5.68 6.61 -5.00
C TYR A 66 -4.68 6.45 -6.15
N MET A 67 -4.65 5.30 -6.82
CA MET A 67 -3.86 5.12 -8.02
C MET A 67 -4.29 6.12 -9.11
N HIS A 68 -5.59 6.42 -9.21
CA HIS A 68 -6.11 7.39 -10.17
C HIS A 68 -5.61 8.83 -9.91
N TYR A 69 -5.17 9.13 -8.71
CA TYR A 69 -4.69 10.47 -8.33
C TYR A 69 -3.17 10.57 -8.31
N SER A 70 -2.46 9.45 -8.26
CA SER A 70 -1.01 9.42 -8.11
C SER A 70 -0.26 8.84 -9.30
N TRP A 71 -0.92 8.08 -10.15
CA TRP A 71 -0.32 7.52 -11.35
C TRP A 71 -0.53 8.46 -12.53
N TRP A 72 0.43 8.49 -13.45
CA TRP A 72 0.37 9.29 -14.68
C TRP A 72 0.58 8.41 -15.89
N VAL A 73 0.10 8.86 -17.05
CA VAL A 73 0.45 8.21 -18.33
C VAL A 73 1.89 8.59 -18.66
N ASP A 74 2.74 7.59 -18.80
CA ASP A 74 4.12 7.72 -19.23
C ASP A 74 4.12 7.65 -20.78
N PRO A 75 4.51 8.73 -21.48
CA PRO A 75 4.41 8.78 -22.95
C PRO A 75 5.25 7.72 -23.64
N GLU A 76 6.41 7.36 -23.08
CA GLU A 76 7.27 6.33 -23.68
C GLU A 76 6.67 4.94 -23.51
N LYS A 77 6.16 4.63 -22.32
CA LYS A 77 5.44 3.35 -22.08
C LYS A 77 4.18 3.24 -22.95
N GLU A 78 3.44 4.32 -23.11
CA GLU A 78 2.25 4.35 -23.96
C GLU A 78 2.63 4.08 -25.43
N ARG A 79 3.66 4.73 -25.93
CA ARG A 79 4.19 4.50 -27.29
C ARG A 79 4.62 3.03 -27.51
N LEU A 80 5.32 2.45 -26.53
CA LEU A 80 5.74 1.05 -26.58
C LEU A 80 4.54 0.10 -26.53
N LEU A 81 3.53 0.39 -25.72
CA LEU A 81 2.31 -0.41 -25.66
C LEU A 81 1.55 -0.38 -27.00
N ASP A 82 1.43 0.78 -27.62
CA ASP A 82 0.76 0.92 -28.91
C ASP A 82 1.51 0.21 -30.04
N ALA A 83 2.84 0.26 -30.03
CA ALA A 83 3.67 -0.52 -30.94
C ALA A 83 3.45 -2.03 -30.76
N ALA A 84 3.45 -2.51 -29.50
CA ALA A 84 3.23 -3.94 -29.20
C ALA A 84 1.82 -4.42 -29.56
N ARG A 85 0.82 -3.55 -29.56
CA ARG A 85 -0.53 -3.89 -30.04
C ARG A 85 -0.61 -4.08 -31.55
N GLN A 86 0.28 -3.42 -32.27
CA GLN A 86 0.36 -3.53 -33.74
C GLN A 86 1.28 -4.68 -34.19
N ASP A 87 2.28 -5.02 -33.40
CA ASP A 87 3.24 -6.08 -33.64
C ASP A 87 3.18 -7.17 -32.56
N SER A 88 2.53 -8.28 -32.87
CA SER A 88 2.36 -9.40 -31.93
C SER A 88 3.68 -10.12 -31.58
N SER A 89 4.77 -9.87 -32.29
CA SER A 89 6.09 -10.42 -31.96
C SER A 89 6.80 -9.61 -30.86
N MET A 90 6.42 -8.35 -30.69
CA MET A 90 6.99 -7.48 -29.67
C MET A 90 6.63 -7.93 -28.27
N ARG A 91 7.60 -7.91 -27.38
CA ARG A 91 7.41 -8.21 -25.94
C ARG A 91 7.78 -6.97 -25.13
N LEU A 92 6.87 -6.60 -24.25
CA LEU A 92 7.12 -5.53 -23.27
C LEU A 92 7.72 -6.12 -22.01
N GLU A 93 8.51 -5.31 -21.33
CA GLU A 93 8.99 -5.63 -19.98
C GLU A 93 7.79 -5.83 -19.05
N THR A 94 7.78 -6.94 -18.32
CA THR A 94 6.72 -7.23 -17.36
C THR A 94 7.15 -6.66 -16.00
N PRO A 95 6.37 -5.77 -15.42
CA PRO A 95 6.64 -5.28 -14.07
C PRO A 95 6.55 -6.42 -13.05
N PRO A 96 7.15 -6.27 -11.86
CA PRO A 96 7.03 -7.25 -10.79
C PRO A 96 5.55 -7.56 -10.48
N VAL A 97 5.25 -8.86 -10.32
CA VAL A 97 3.89 -9.32 -9.99
C VAL A 97 3.46 -8.85 -8.60
N GLU A 98 4.41 -8.75 -7.70
CA GLU A 98 4.20 -8.26 -6.33
C GLU A 98 5.03 -7.02 -6.06
N ASN A 99 4.39 -6.03 -5.44
CA ASN A 99 5.02 -4.79 -5.04
C ASN A 99 4.86 -4.60 -3.53
N HIS A 100 5.98 -4.55 -2.84
CA HIS A 100 6.04 -4.34 -1.39
C HIS A 100 6.48 -2.90 -1.06
N PHE A 101 5.76 -1.92 -1.57
CA PHE A 101 6.12 -0.50 -1.45
C PHE A 101 6.45 -0.06 -0.03
N TRP A 102 5.64 -0.46 0.93
CA TRP A 102 5.80 -0.01 2.31
C TRP A 102 6.95 -0.69 3.04
N THR A 103 7.25 -1.93 2.68
CA THR A 103 8.45 -2.60 3.17
C THR A 103 9.70 -1.91 2.64
N ALA A 104 9.72 -1.60 1.34
CA ALA A 104 10.82 -0.88 0.70
C ALA A 104 10.99 0.54 1.28
N TYR A 105 9.88 1.27 1.47
CA TYR A 105 9.87 2.59 2.11
C TYR A 105 10.50 2.54 3.51
N ARG A 106 10.06 1.57 4.33
CA ARG A 106 10.57 1.44 5.70
C ARG A 106 12.07 1.12 5.75
N TYR A 107 12.56 0.31 4.82
CA TYR A 107 13.99 0.06 4.73
C TYR A 107 14.78 1.31 4.32
N ALA A 108 14.26 2.10 3.37
CA ALA A 108 14.89 3.35 2.97
C ALA A 108 14.85 4.40 4.09
N GLU A 109 13.77 4.48 4.85
CA GLU A 109 13.65 5.33 6.05
C GLU A 109 14.71 4.96 7.11
N LEU A 110 14.85 3.67 7.40
CA LEU A 110 15.84 3.17 8.37
C LEU A 110 17.29 3.36 7.89
N ALA A 111 17.50 3.37 6.58
CA ALA A 111 18.81 3.63 5.97
C ALA A 111 19.15 5.13 5.86
N GLY A 112 18.20 6.02 6.16
CA GLY A 112 18.40 7.47 6.02
C GLY A 112 18.45 7.95 4.57
N GLU A 113 17.75 7.25 3.66
CA GLU A 113 17.72 7.53 2.22
C GLU A 113 16.52 8.39 1.79
N LEU A 114 15.70 8.84 2.75
CA LEU A 114 14.50 9.66 2.52
C LEU A 114 14.73 11.12 2.88
#